data_381460e189596a543a9999334e6be201
#
_entry.id   381460e189596a543a9999334e6be201
#
_cell.length_a   1.000
_cell.length_b   1.000
_cell.length_c   1.000
_cell.angle_alpha   90.00
_cell.angle_beta   90.00
_cell.angle_gamma   90.00
#
_symmetry.space_group_name_H-M   'P 1'
#
loop_
_entity.id
_entity.type
_entity.pdbx_description
1 polymer ?
#
loop_
_entity_poly.entity_id
_entity_poly.type
_entity_poly.pdbx_seq_one_letter_code
_entity_poly.pdbx_strand_id
1 'polypeptide(L)'
;MTLTPPLFQLTQAPGSSWSSVIRVVNTNDFDLRVGATVEDFRPDGETGNAVFAHVGVSAPTDARLMSGWITVPSGDIVIKRGTTGEIPFTISVPIDADPGGHYAAILVGTRGEDGQFSGSGAGVSSAISSLFFLRVPGEVIEEGAIRDFYAKHTMVQSPDALFALRFENKGNVHLVPEGSIVITNMWGKERGKIDINKVNTFGNVLPDSTRKFEFDWHGEANPFEFGRYKALASLVYGENARQSVYRVTYFW
;
A
#
# COMPACT_ATOMS: atom_id res chain seq x y z
N MET A 1 13.39 -1.70 -16.39
CA MET A 1 12.55 -2.89 -16.08
C MET A 1 11.29 -2.42 -15.38
N THR A 2 10.11 -2.83 -15.84
CA THR A 2 8.81 -2.55 -15.20
C THR A 2 8.06 -3.85 -14.97
N LEU A 3 7.22 -3.89 -13.91
CA LEU A 3 6.47 -5.07 -13.48
C LEU A 3 4.97 -4.76 -13.47
N THR A 4 4.13 -5.70 -13.90
CA THR A 4 2.67 -5.55 -13.96
C THR A 4 1.98 -6.90 -13.66
N PRO A 5 0.95 -6.91 -12.82
CA PRO A 5 0.46 -5.83 -11.97
C PRO A 5 1.35 -5.61 -10.74
N PRO A 6 1.42 -4.38 -10.20
CA PRO A 6 2.20 -4.11 -8.99
C PRO A 6 1.51 -4.54 -7.70
N LEU A 7 0.20 -4.82 -7.76
CA LEU A 7 -0.62 -5.20 -6.62
C LEU A 7 -1.69 -6.21 -7.04
N PHE A 8 -1.81 -7.28 -6.28
CA PHE A 8 -2.93 -8.22 -6.32
C PHE A 8 -3.75 -8.10 -5.02
N GLN A 9 -5.06 -7.92 -5.16
CA GLN A 9 -6.01 -7.97 -4.06
C GLN A 9 -6.97 -9.13 -4.31
N LEU A 10 -6.96 -10.14 -3.44
CA LEU A 10 -7.60 -11.42 -3.66
C LEU A 10 -8.42 -11.82 -2.42
N THR A 11 -9.53 -12.50 -2.64
CA THR A 11 -10.25 -13.23 -1.59
C THR A 11 -10.24 -14.71 -1.96
N GLN A 12 -9.68 -15.55 -1.10
CA GLN A 12 -9.52 -16.97 -1.34
C GLN A 12 -9.93 -17.78 -0.10
N ALA A 13 -10.68 -18.85 -0.31
CA ALA A 13 -11.07 -19.74 0.79
C ALA A 13 -9.92 -20.63 1.25
N PRO A 14 -9.90 -21.06 2.53
CA PRO A 14 -8.99 -22.10 3.01
C PRO A 14 -9.02 -23.34 2.11
N GLY A 15 -7.85 -23.92 1.84
CA GLY A 15 -7.69 -25.08 0.96
C GLY A 15 -7.78 -24.79 -0.54
N SER A 16 -8.04 -23.55 -0.95
CA SER A 16 -8.08 -23.18 -2.37
C SER A 16 -6.69 -22.93 -2.96
N SER A 17 -6.60 -23.03 -4.28
CA SER A 17 -5.39 -22.68 -5.03
C SER A 17 -5.73 -21.76 -6.19
N TRP A 18 -4.85 -20.78 -6.44
CA TRP A 18 -5.00 -19.82 -7.53
C TRP A 18 -3.66 -19.56 -8.20
N SER A 19 -3.64 -19.56 -9.52
CA SER A 19 -2.43 -19.34 -10.31
C SER A 19 -2.62 -18.17 -11.28
N SER A 20 -1.54 -17.42 -11.48
CA SER A 20 -1.48 -16.29 -12.43
C SER A 20 -0.04 -16.04 -12.87
N VAL A 21 0.18 -14.93 -13.55
CA VAL A 21 1.49 -14.51 -14.03
C VAL A 21 1.77 -13.05 -13.67
N ILE A 22 3.02 -12.75 -13.38
CA ILE A 22 3.55 -11.39 -13.32
C ILE A 22 4.29 -11.14 -14.63
N ARG A 23 4.02 -10.00 -15.28
CA ARG A 23 4.71 -9.59 -16.50
C ARG A 23 5.82 -8.62 -16.17
N VAL A 24 6.99 -8.90 -16.71
CA VAL A 24 8.18 -8.06 -16.57
C VAL A 24 8.60 -7.57 -17.94
N VAL A 25 8.56 -6.26 -18.15
CA VAL A 25 8.98 -5.64 -19.41
C VAL A 25 10.46 -5.25 -19.30
N ASN A 26 11.26 -5.80 -20.20
CA ASN A 26 12.68 -5.42 -20.34
C ASN A 26 12.79 -4.23 -21.30
N THR A 27 13.01 -3.04 -20.75
CA THR A 27 13.21 -1.80 -21.53
C THR A 27 14.69 -1.52 -21.85
N ASN A 28 15.60 -2.43 -21.44
CA ASN A 28 17.02 -2.26 -21.73
C ASN A 28 17.36 -2.73 -23.15
N ASP A 29 18.53 -2.36 -23.61
CA ASP A 29 19.12 -2.76 -24.89
C ASP A 29 19.87 -4.10 -24.86
N PHE A 30 19.85 -4.79 -23.70
CA PHE A 30 20.41 -6.11 -23.45
C PHE A 30 19.43 -7.07 -22.83
N ASP A 31 19.73 -8.38 -22.90
CA ASP A 31 18.91 -9.43 -22.27
C ASP A 31 19.03 -9.35 -20.75
N LEU A 32 17.90 -9.43 -20.05
CA LEU A 32 17.88 -9.47 -18.59
C LEU A 32 17.76 -10.90 -18.08
N ARG A 33 18.62 -11.27 -17.15
CA ARG A 33 18.47 -12.48 -16.34
C ARG A 33 17.87 -12.09 -14.99
N VAL A 34 16.67 -12.57 -14.69
CA VAL A 34 15.96 -12.25 -13.48
C VAL A 34 15.62 -13.50 -12.69
N GLY A 35 15.59 -13.37 -11.37
CA GLY A 35 15.07 -14.36 -10.46
C GLY A 35 13.89 -13.81 -9.68
N ALA A 36 13.00 -14.70 -9.21
CA ALA A 36 11.88 -14.35 -8.35
C ALA A 36 12.09 -14.96 -6.96
N THR A 37 11.77 -14.18 -5.92
CA THR A 37 11.71 -14.62 -4.53
C THR A 37 10.41 -14.16 -3.89
N VAL A 38 9.96 -14.86 -2.87
CA VAL A 38 8.76 -14.49 -2.11
C VAL A 38 9.17 -14.08 -0.72
N GLU A 39 8.67 -12.92 -0.28
CA GLU A 39 8.93 -12.40 1.07
C GLU A 39 7.65 -11.86 1.69
N ASP A 40 7.49 -12.06 2.98
CA ASP A 40 6.46 -11.37 3.75
C ASP A 40 6.87 -9.92 3.98
N PHE A 41 5.91 -9.05 4.15
CA PHE A 41 6.17 -7.65 4.45
C PHE A 41 5.28 -7.12 5.56
N ARG A 42 5.76 -6.09 6.20
CA ARG A 42 5.06 -5.34 7.25
C ARG A 42 5.13 -3.84 6.94
N PRO A 43 4.27 -3.01 7.55
CA PRO A 43 4.35 -1.58 7.37
C PRO A 43 5.65 -1.01 7.93
N ASP A 44 6.24 -0.03 7.23
CA ASP A 44 7.37 0.76 7.70
C ASP A 44 6.84 1.96 8.49
N GLY A 45 6.61 1.78 9.78
CA GLY A 45 6.01 2.81 10.62
C GLY A 45 4.69 3.31 10.03
N GLU A 46 4.56 4.62 9.83
CA GLU A 46 3.35 5.26 9.29
C GLU A 46 3.50 5.73 7.84
N THR A 47 4.60 5.42 7.18
CA THR A 47 4.94 5.94 5.84
C THR A 47 4.06 5.36 4.73
N GLY A 48 3.48 4.18 4.97
CA GLY A 48 2.78 3.38 3.95
C GLY A 48 3.72 2.60 3.03
N ASN A 49 5.02 2.62 3.28
CA ASN A 49 5.99 1.75 2.63
C ASN A 49 5.94 0.35 3.25
N ALA A 50 6.47 -0.63 2.53
CA ALA A 50 6.65 -1.98 2.99
C ALA A 50 8.10 -2.23 3.41
N VAL A 51 8.30 -2.88 4.54
CA VAL A 51 9.59 -3.47 4.93
C VAL A 51 9.49 -4.98 4.73
N PHE A 52 10.38 -5.51 3.90
CA PHE A 52 10.45 -6.94 3.61
C PHE A 52 11.26 -7.66 4.69
N ALA A 53 10.80 -8.84 5.08
CA ALA A 53 11.56 -9.70 5.97
C ALA A 53 12.66 -10.37 5.15
N HIS A 54 13.91 -9.97 5.38
CA HIS A 54 15.05 -10.63 4.71
C HIS A 54 15.17 -12.09 5.16
N VAL A 55 15.33 -12.98 4.19
CA VAL A 55 15.68 -14.40 4.42
C VAL A 55 16.93 -14.47 5.31
N GLY A 56 16.80 -14.99 6.53
CA GLY A 56 17.91 -15.14 7.48
C GLY A 56 17.72 -14.49 8.85
N VAL A 57 16.76 -13.59 9.00
CA VAL A 57 16.27 -13.17 10.31
C VAL A 57 15.09 -14.08 10.63
N SER A 58 15.11 -14.77 11.77
CA SER A 58 14.00 -15.61 12.21
C SER A 58 12.70 -14.80 12.09
N ALA A 59 11.92 -15.10 11.05
CA ALA A 59 10.61 -14.51 10.90
C ALA A 59 9.83 -14.83 12.18
N PRO A 60 9.13 -13.88 12.79
CA PRO A 60 8.20 -14.22 13.86
C PRO A 60 7.24 -15.27 13.29
N THR A 61 6.99 -16.33 14.07
CA THR A 61 5.96 -17.36 13.79
C THR A 61 4.57 -16.69 13.89
N ASP A 62 4.26 -15.80 12.96
CA ASP A 62 2.95 -15.18 12.86
C ASP A 62 2.12 -16.02 11.87
N ALA A 63 0.96 -16.51 12.30
CA ALA A 63 0.03 -17.28 11.48
C ALA A 63 -0.44 -16.53 10.21
N ARG A 64 -0.15 -15.23 10.11
CA ARG A 64 -0.44 -14.37 8.94
C ARG A 64 0.64 -14.40 7.86
N LEU A 65 1.75 -15.13 8.05
CA LEU A 65 2.81 -15.25 7.04
C LEU A 65 2.28 -15.97 5.79
N MET A 66 2.39 -15.30 4.65
CA MET A 66 1.87 -15.77 3.38
C MET A 66 2.97 -16.25 2.41
N SER A 67 4.22 -15.94 2.69
CA SER A 67 5.33 -16.28 1.79
C SER A 67 5.43 -17.78 1.51
N GLY A 68 5.13 -18.61 2.50
CA GLY A 68 5.10 -20.07 2.36
C GLY A 68 3.96 -20.62 1.51
N TRP A 69 2.96 -19.80 1.18
CA TRP A 69 1.81 -20.20 0.36
C TRP A 69 2.03 -19.94 -1.12
N ILE A 70 3.03 -19.14 -1.47
CA ILE A 70 3.31 -18.71 -2.84
C ILE A 70 4.47 -19.51 -3.41
N THR A 71 4.25 -20.15 -4.53
CA THR A 71 5.30 -20.85 -5.28
C THR A 71 5.62 -20.07 -6.55
N VAL A 72 6.92 -19.83 -6.76
CA VAL A 72 7.48 -19.19 -7.95
C VAL A 72 8.56 -20.10 -8.56
N PRO A 73 8.95 -19.94 -9.85
CA PRO A 73 10.05 -20.67 -10.45
C PRO A 73 11.36 -20.44 -9.68
N SER A 74 12.08 -21.51 -9.39
CA SER A 74 13.37 -21.46 -8.67
C SER A 74 14.57 -21.08 -9.56
N GLY A 75 14.41 -21.11 -10.89
CA GLY A 75 15.47 -20.84 -11.86
C GLY A 75 15.46 -19.39 -12.37
N ASP A 76 16.55 -19.05 -13.07
CA ASP A 76 16.64 -17.78 -13.77
C ASP A 76 15.74 -17.76 -14.99
N ILE A 77 15.08 -16.62 -15.19
CA ILE A 77 14.28 -16.34 -16.39
C ILE A 77 15.02 -15.30 -17.21
N VAL A 78 15.30 -15.64 -18.47
CA VAL A 78 15.93 -14.71 -19.41
C VAL A 78 14.87 -13.99 -20.21
N ILE A 79 14.82 -12.67 -20.04
CA ILE A 79 13.90 -11.78 -20.77
C ILE A 79 14.71 -11.04 -21.84
N LYS A 80 14.42 -11.34 -23.11
CA LYS A 80 15.11 -10.73 -24.24
C LYS A 80 14.94 -9.20 -24.23
N ARG A 81 15.93 -8.49 -24.77
CA ARG A 81 15.89 -7.03 -24.91
C ARG A 81 14.61 -6.58 -25.60
N GLY A 82 13.97 -5.55 -25.07
CA GLY A 82 12.75 -4.96 -25.63
C GLY A 82 11.51 -5.87 -25.60
N THR A 83 11.55 -7.02 -24.87
CA THR A 83 10.41 -7.94 -24.77
C THR A 83 9.83 -8.00 -23.38
N THR A 84 8.67 -8.67 -23.27
CA THR A 84 8.01 -8.95 -22.00
C THR A 84 8.20 -10.43 -21.67
N GLY A 85 8.68 -10.71 -20.45
CA GLY A 85 8.72 -12.05 -19.87
C GLY A 85 7.55 -12.25 -18.89
N GLU A 86 7.16 -13.50 -18.70
CA GLU A 86 6.13 -13.89 -17.73
C GLU A 86 6.76 -14.75 -16.63
N ILE A 87 6.41 -14.43 -15.38
CA ILE A 87 6.79 -15.18 -14.20
C ILE A 87 5.50 -15.81 -13.65
N PRO A 88 5.29 -17.12 -13.86
CA PRO A 88 4.13 -17.82 -13.31
C PRO A 88 4.29 -17.97 -11.80
N PHE A 89 3.17 -17.92 -11.09
CA PHE A 89 3.13 -18.20 -9.66
C PHE A 89 1.82 -18.89 -9.29
N THR A 90 1.84 -19.59 -8.17
CA THR A 90 0.66 -20.25 -7.59
C THR A 90 0.59 -19.92 -6.11
N ILE A 91 -0.60 -19.53 -5.65
CA ILE A 91 -0.94 -19.35 -4.25
C ILE A 91 -1.76 -20.57 -3.81
N SER A 92 -1.31 -21.28 -2.81
CA SER A 92 -2.00 -22.43 -2.21
C SER A 92 -2.35 -22.09 -0.77
N VAL A 93 -3.61 -21.74 -0.51
CA VAL A 93 -4.07 -21.37 0.83
C VAL A 93 -4.20 -22.62 1.69
N PRO A 94 -3.56 -22.70 2.86
CA PRO A 94 -3.71 -23.83 3.77
C PRO A 94 -5.17 -24.04 4.18
N ILE A 95 -5.55 -25.29 4.44
CA ILE A 95 -6.92 -25.63 4.88
C ILE A 95 -7.24 -25.07 6.26
N ASP A 96 -6.21 -24.84 7.07
CA ASP A 96 -6.22 -24.29 8.41
C ASP A 96 -5.77 -22.83 8.46
N ALA A 97 -5.80 -22.13 7.32
CA ALA A 97 -5.46 -20.70 7.26
C ALA A 97 -6.42 -19.88 8.13
N ASP A 98 -5.85 -19.04 8.99
CA ASP A 98 -6.62 -18.12 9.83
C ASP A 98 -7.44 -17.14 9.00
N PRO A 99 -8.70 -16.84 9.39
CA PRO A 99 -9.47 -15.77 8.78
C PRO A 99 -8.78 -14.40 8.95
N GLY A 100 -8.82 -13.58 7.89
CA GLY A 100 -8.23 -12.25 7.94
C GLY A 100 -7.34 -11.94 6.75
N GLY A 101 -6.45 -10.96 6.93
CA GLY A 101 -5.53 -10.48 5.90
C GLY A 101 -4.17 -11.15 5.96
N HIS A 102 -3.68 -11.61 4.82
CA HIS A 102 -2.35 -12.21 4.66
C HIS A 102 -1.59 -11.44 3.58
N TYR A 103 -0.29 -11.18 3.79
CA TYR A 103 0.48 -10.21 3.01
C TYR A 103 1.84 -10.77 2.64
N ALA A 104 2.14 -10.80 1.35
CA ALA A 104 3.44 -11.18 0.82
C ALA A 104 3.76 -10.38 -0.44
N ALA A 105 4.99 -10.45 -0.90
CA ALA A 105 5.44 -9.88 -2.15
C ALA A 105 6.27 -10.88 -2.94
N ILE A 106 6.12 -10.84 -4.25
CA ILE A 106 7.08 -11.45 -5.17
C ILE A 106 8.07 -10.37 -5.57
N LEU A 107 9.31 -10.55 -5.18
CA LEU A 107 10.44 -9.69 -5.56
C LEU A 107 11.09 -10.26 -6.80
N VAL A 108 11.23 -9.43 -7.83
CA VAL A 108 11.91 -9.78 -9.07
C VAL A 108 13.18 -8.94 -9.18
N GLY A 109 14.31 -9.59 -9.07
CA GLY A 109 15.61 -8.94 -9.12
C GLY A 109 16.52 -9.50 -10.21
N THR A 110 17.47 -8.69 -10.66
CA THR A 110 18.51 -9.13 -11.58
C THR A 110 19.51 -10.02 -10.83
N ARG A 111 19.90 -11.13 -11.46
CA ARG A 111 20.97 -12.01 -10.96
C ARG A 111 22.26 -11.80 -11.73
N GLY A 112 23.38 -11.78 -11.00
CA GLY A 112 24.71 -11.81 -11.60
C GLY A 112 25.03 -13.16 -12.24
N GLU A 113 26.17 -13.25 -12.93
CA GLU A 113 26.64 -14.50 -13.53
C GLU A 113 26.92 -15.61 -12.52
N ASP A 114 27.10 -15.24 -11.25
CA ASP A 114 27.29 -16.14 -10.10
C ASP A 114 25.98 -16.68 -9.52
N GLY A 115 24.81 -16.31 -10.09
CA GLY A 115 23.49 -16.75 -9.66
C GLY A 115 23.00 -16.13 -8.35
N GLN A 116 23.79 -15.27 -7.71
CA GLN A 116 23.40 -14.50 -6.53
C GLN A 116 22.65 -13.24 -6.97
N PHE A 117 21.72 -12.75 -6.15
CA PHE A 117 21.22 -11.39 -6.33
C PHE A 117 22.42 -10.44 -6.24
N SER A 118 22.69 -9.69 -7.32
CA SER A 118 23.84 -8.78 -7.38
C SER A 118 23.71 -7.70 -6.31
N GLY A 119 24.31 -7.92 -5.15
CA GLY A 119 24.18 -7.05 -3.96
C GLY A 119 25.42 -6.94 -3.08
N SER A 120 26.53 -7.60 -3.40
CA SER A 120 27.76 -7.53 -2.59
C SER A 120 28.98 -6.97 -3.32
N GLY A 121 28.80 -5.99 -4.14
CA GLY A 121 29.90 -5.22 -4.76
C GLY A 121 29.31 -4.12 -5.59
N ALA A 122 29.69 -2.90 -5.44
CA ALA A 122 29.41 -1.62 -6.15
C ALA A 122 28.37 -1.58 -7.31
N GLY A 123 27.51 -2.57 -7.44
CA GLY A 123 26.41 -2.67 -8.40
C GLY A 123 25.06 -2.56 -7.71
N VAL A 124 24.24 -1.63 -8.15
CA VAL A 124 22.87 -1.43 -7.62
C VAL A 124 22.05 -2.66 -7.98
N SER A 125 21.74 -3.52 -7.01
CA SER A 125 20.73 -4.57 -7.15
C SER A 125 19.35 -3.91 -7.25
N SER A 126 18.81 -3.86 -8.47
CA SER A 126 17.48 -3.32 -8.70
C SER A 126 16.46 -4.46 -8.60
N ALA A 127 15.75 -4.52 -7.50
CA ALA A 127 14.59 -5.39 -7.37
C ALA A 127 13.30 -4.58 -7.45
N ILE A 128 12.30 -5.10 -8.14
CA ILE A 128 10.94 -4.58 -8.19
C ILE A 128 9.99 -5.61 -7.60
N SER A 129 8.90 -5.15 -6.98
CA SER A 129 7.97 -6.02 -6.26
C SER A 129 6.57 -5.97 -6.83
N SER A 130 5.88 -7.11 -6.74
CA SER A 130 4.43 -7.21 -6.83
C SER A 130 3.89 -7.58 -5.45
N LEU A 131 3.01 -6.77 -4.91
CA LEU A 131 2.43 -6.97 -3.58
C LEU A 131 1.17 -7.85 -3.67
N PHE A 132 0.98 -8.70 -2.67
CA PHE A 132 -0.19 -9.56 -2.54
C PHE A 132 -0.90 -9.26 -1.23
N PHE A 133 -2.16 -8.91 -1.35
CA PHE A 133 -3.11 -8.71 -0.26
C PHE A 133 -4.18 -9.78 -0.40
N LEU A 134 -4.10 -10.82 0.42
CA LEU A 134 -5.03 -11.92 0.42
C LEU A 134 -5.95 -11.82 1.62
N ARG A 135 -7.25 -11.91 1.39
CA ARG A 135 -8.28 -12.03 2.42
C ARG A 135 -8.78 -13.46 2.49
N VAL A 136 -8.66 -14.08 3.64
CA VAL A 136 -9.25 -15.38 3.94
C VAL A 136 -10.59 -15.13 4.63
N PRO A 137 -11.73 -15.66 4.06
CA PRO A 137 -13.05 -15.49 4.65
C PRO A 137 -13.17 -16.16 6.01
N GLY A 138 -14.05 -15.61 6.87
CA GLY A 138 -14.33 -16.11 8.22
C GLY A 138 -14.66 -14.97 9.16
N GLU A 139 -14.17 -15.01 10.39
CA GLU A 139 -14.34 -13.92 11.35
C GLU A 139 -13.40 -12.76 10.99
N VAL A 140 -13.94 -11.84 10.18
CA VAL A 140 -13.23 -10.66 9.71
C VAL A 140 -13.65 -9.45 10.51
N ILE A 141 -12.66 -8.76 11.11
CA ILE A 141 -12.84 -7.54 11.89
C ILE A 141 -12.34 -6.37 11.05
N GLU A 142 -13.26 -5.46 10.71
CA GLU A 142 -12.96 -4.21 10.01
C GLU A 142 -13.18 -3.07 10.99
N GLU A 143 -12.14 -2.66 11.71
CA GLU A 143 -12.20 -1.57 12.68
C GLU A 143 -11.14 -0.53 12.35
N GLY A 144 -11.57 0.68 11.99
CA GLY A 144 -10.68 1.79 11.63
C GLY A 144 -11.08 3.09 12.31
N ALA A 145 -10.10 3.95 12.56
CA ALA A 145 -10.33 5.25 13.17
C ALA A 145 -9.39 6.33 12.63
N ILE A 146 -9.86 7.57 12.54
CA ILE A 146 -8.97 8.72 12.38
C ILE A 146 -8.34 9.01 13.73
N ARG A 147 -7.08 8.61 13.92
CA ARG A 147 -6.32 8.86 15.15
C ARG A 147 -6.04 10.34 15.33
N ASP A 148 -5.55 11.00 14.27
CA ASP A 148 -5.26 12.43 14.24
C ASP A 148 -5.61 13.03 12.88
N PHE A 149 -6.04 14.31 12.94
CA PHE A 149 -6.22 15.15 11.75
C PHE A 149 -5.93 16.60 12.12
N TYR A 150 -4.94 17.21 11.49
CA TYR A 150 -4.51 18.57 11.77
C TYR A 150 -3.89 19.26 10.57
N ALA A 151 -3.94 20.59 10.54
CA ALA A 151 -3.12 21.40 9.65
C ALA A 151 -1.72 21.53 10.26
N LYS A 152 -0.65 21.32 9.46
CA LYS A 152 0.74 21.41 9.94
C LYS A 152 1.10 22.82 10.46
N HIS A 153 0.47 23.83 9.87
CA HIS A 153 0.57 25.21 10.32
C HIS A 153 -0.83 25.70 10.69
N THR A 154 -0.99 26.18 11.92
CA THR A 154 -2.27 26.71 12.40
C THR A 154 -2.51 28.14 11.94
N MET A 155 -1.46 28.87 11.58
CA MET A 155 -1.52 30.22 11.00
C MET A 155 -0.85 30.19 9.63
N VAL A 156 -1.56 30.64 8.60
CA VAL A 156 -1.07 30.69 7.23
C VAL A 156 -1.16 32.13 6.69
N GLN A 157 -0.18 32.55 5.89
CA GLN A 157 -0.15 33.89 5.30
C GLN A 157 -0.88 33.94 3.95
N SER A 158 -1.09 32.78 3.32
CA SER A 158 -1.85 32.57 2.08
C SER A 158 -2.87 31.48 2.34
N PRO A 159 -3.92 31.35 1.50
CA PRO A 159 -4.91 30.28 1.65
C PRO A 159 -4.35 28.94 1.19
N ASP A 160 -3.16 28.56 1.73
CA ASP A 160 -2.49 27.29 1.47
C ASP A 160 -2.34 26.56 2.79
N ALA A 161 -2.69 25.28 2.82
CA ALA A 161 -2.55 24.47 4.02
C ALA A 161 -2.09 23.05 3.68
N LEU A 162 -1.18 22.53 4.49
CA LEU A 162 -0.75 21.13 4.46
C LEU A 162 -1.43 20.39 5.62
N PHE A 163 -2.27 19.44 5.28
CA PHE A 163 -2.98 18.60 6.24
C PHE A 163 -2.24 17.30 6.45
N ALA A 164 -2.23 16.81 7.70
CA ALA A 164 -1.83 15.47 8.06
C ALA A 164 -3.02 14.72 8.67
N LEU A 165 -3.30 13.53 8.15
CA LEU A 165 -4.34 12.62 8.62
C LEU A 165 -3.68 11.29 8.97
N ARG A 166 -3.90 10.80 10.19
CA ARG A 166 -3.42 9.51 10.65
C ARG A 166 -4.61 8.57 10.82
N PHE A 167 -4.67 7.55 9.98
CA PHE A 167 -5.71 6.52 10.04
C PHE A 167 -5.14 5.25 10.66
N GLU A 168 -5.80 4.75 11.70
CA GLU A 168 -5.44 3.54 12.44
C GLU A 168 -6.39 2.41 12.04
N ASN A 169 -5.82 1.25 11.74
CA ASN A 169 -6.55 0.01 11.49
C ASN A 169 -6.34 -0.94 12.69
N LYS A 170 -7.42 -1.24 13.41
CA LYS A 170 -7.45 -2.16 14.56
C LYS A 170 -8.08 -3.51 14.22
N GLY A 171 -8.42 -3.69 12.95
CA GLY A 171 -8.99 -4.93 12.43
C GLY A 171 -7.93 -5.97 12.08
N ASN A 172 -8.38 -7.10 11.56
CA ASN A 172 -7.51 -8.20 11.09
C ASN A 172 -7.39 -8.30 9.58
N VAL A 173 -7.91 -7.32 8.82
CA VAL A 173 -7.76 -7.18 7.37
C VAL A 173 -7.25 -5.78 7.02
N HIS A 174 -6.61 -5.63 5.86
CA HIS A 174 -6.26 -4.31 5.37
C HIS A 174 -7.51 -3.47 5.08
N LEU A 175 -7.44 -2.18 5.38
CA LEU A 175 -8.50 -1.22 5.09
C LEU A 175 -8.00 -0.18 4.10
N VAL A 176 -8.89 0.26 3.20
CA VAL A 176 -8.65 1.39 2.31
C VAL A 176 -9.61 2.50 2.70
N PRO A 177 -9.16 3.50 3.50
CA PRO A 177 -9.99 4.63 3.81
C PRO A 177 -10.13 5.54 2.58
N GLU A 178 -11.37 5.75 2.13
CA GLU A 178 -11.72 6.64 1.02
C GLU A 178 -12.62 7.79 1.49
N GLY A 179 -12.51 8.94 0.85
CA GLY A 179 -13.37 10.05 1.23
C GLY A 179 -12.90 11.40 0.75
N SER A 180 -13.08 12.43 1.59
CA SER A 180 -12.66 13.77 1.27
C SER A 180 -12.40 14.64 2.50
N ILE A 181 -11.57 15.69 2.30
CA ILE A 181 -11.44 16.82 3.20
C ILE A 181 -12.17 18.00 2.57
N VAL A 182 -13.19 18.51 3.25
CA VAL A 182 -13.92 19.72 2.83
C VAL A 182 -13.46 20.88 3.68
N ILE A 183 -12.99 21.95 3.03
CA ILE A 183 -12.52 23.16 3.67
C ILE A 183 -13.58 24.26 3.53
N THR A 184 -13.97 24.85 4.66
CA THR A 184 -14.95 25.94 4.70
C THR A 184 -14.36 27.14 5.45
N ASN A 185 -14.75 28.35 5.04
CA ASN A 185 -14.39 29.57 5.76
C ASN A 185 -15.30 29.78 6.99
N MET A 186 -15.04 30.84 7.75
CA MET A 186 -15.79 31.16 8.97
C MET A 186 -17.30 31.44 8.74
N TRP A 187 -17.71 31.73 7.50
CA TRP A 187 -19.11 31.94 7.12
C TRP A 187 -19.76 30.65 6.58
N GLY A 188 -19.05 29.51 6.63
CA GLY A 188 -19.56 28.21 6.15
C GLY A 188 -19.51 28.02 4.63
N LYS A 189 -18.91 28.96 3.88
CA LYS A 189 -18.72 28.80 2.44
C LYS A 189 -17.60 27.82 2.16
N GLU A 190 -17.84 26.83 1.29
CA GLU A 190 -16.82 25.89 0.82
C GLU A 190 -15.74 26.65 0.04
N ARG A 191 -14.47 26.36 0.37
CA ARG A 191 -13.26 26.96 -0.23
C ARG A 191 -12.38 25.93 -0.92
N GLY A 192 -12.64 24.66 -0.70
CA GLY A 192 -11.95 23.60 -1.38
C GLY A 192 -12.36 22.24 -0.90
N LYS A 193 -12.03 21.25 -1.72
CA LYS A 193 -12.23 19.85 -1.46
C LYS A 193 -11.03 19.04 -1.94
N ILE A 194 -10.54 18.16 -1.10
CA ILE A 194 -9.46 17.23 -1.42
C ILE A 194 -10.05 15.83 -1.37
N ASP A 195 -9.92 15.08 -2.45
CA ASP A 195 -10.34 13.68 -2.49
C ASP A 195 -9.24 12.78 -1.93
N ILE A 196 -9.61 11.79 -1.11
CA ILE A 196 -8.72 10.85 -0.44
C ILE A 196 -8.90 9.47 -1.06
N ASN A 197 -7.83 8.90 -1.58
CA ASN A 197 -7.73 7.53 -2.14
C ASN A 197 -8.71 7.16 -3.26
N LYS A 198 -9.48 8.09 -3.82
CA LYS A 198 -10.46 7.80 -4.89
C LYS A 198 -9.84 7.29 -6.19
N VAL A 199 -8.59 7.63 -6.45
CA VAL A 199 -7.86 7.29 -7.69
C VAL A 199 -6.63 6.43 -7.41
N ASN A 200 -6.20 6.35 -6.16
CA ASN A 200 -4.95 5.71 -5.80
C ASN A 200 -5.18 4.31 -5.20
N THR A 201 -4.69 3.27 -5.89
CA THR A 201 -4.79 1.87 -5.45
C THR A 201 -3.87 1.52 -4.27
N PHE A 202 -2.99 2.43 -3.84
CA PHE A 202 -2.00 2.20 -2.78
C PHE A 202 -2.35 2.84 -1.43
N GLY A 203 -3.63 3.11 -1.19
CA GLY A 203 -4.14 3.67 0.07
C GLY A 203 -4.32 2.67 1.21
N ASN A 204 -3.82 1.44 1.08
CA ASN A 204 -4.02 0.36 2.06
C ASN A 204 -3.38 0.68 3.42
N VAL A 205 -4.10 0.37 4.50
CA VAL A 205 -3.64 0.40 5.89
C VAL A 205 -3.70 -1.02 6.42
N LEU A 206 -2.54 -1.61 6.73
CA LEU A 206 -2.43 -2.99 7.20
C LEU A 206 -3.02 -3.15 8.61
N PRO A 207 -3.40 -4.37 9.02
CA PRO A 207 -3.86 -4.64 10.38
C PRO A 207 -2.86 -4.16 11.44
N ASP A 208 -3.38 -3.75 12.58
CA ASP A 208 -2.61 -3.29 13.73
C ASP A 208 -1.59 -2.18 13.40
N SER A 209 -1.90 -1.35 12.40
CA SER A 209 -1.02 -0.27 11.97
C SER A 209 -1.72 1.07 11.84
N THR A 210 -0.93 2.13 11.85
CA THR A 210 -1.37 3.49 11.54
C THR A 210 -0.66 3.95 10.28
N ARG A 211 -1.39 4.58 9.36
CA ARG A 211 -0.80 5.21 8.19
C ARG A 211 -1.08 6.69 8.20
N LYS A 212 -0.04 7.48 7.93
CA LYS A 212 -0.10 8.93 7.80
C LYS A 212 -0.26 9.28 6.33
N PHE A 213 -1.26 10.09 6.04
CA PHE A 213 -1.50 10.70 4.75
C PHE A 213 -1.26 12.20 4.86
N GLU A 214 -0.66 12.79 3.84
CA GLU A 214 -0.42 14.23 3.74
C GLU A 214 -1.12 14.77 2.50
N PHE A 215 -1.77 15.94 2.64
CA PHE A 215 -2.57 16.54 1.59
C PHE A 215 -2.30 18.03 1.52
N ASP A 216 -1.94 18.51 0.33
CA ASP A 216 -1.80 19.93 0.05
C ASP A 216 -3.14 20.51 -0.39
N TRP A 217 -3.49 21.64 0.16
CA TRP A 217 -4.59 22.47 -0.27
C TRP A 217 -4.09 23.84 -0.69
N HIS A 218 -4.45 24.25 -1.89
CA HIS A 218 -4.19 25.57 -2.44
C HIS A 218 -5.54 26.26 -2.70
N GLY A 219 -5.86 27.23 -1.86
CA GLY A 219 -7.07 28.02 -1.98
C GLY A 219 -6.86 29.27 -2.85
N GLU A 220 -7.96 29.82 -3.35
CA GLU A 220 -7.90 31.09 -4.04
C GLU A 220 -7.77 32.25 -3.05
N ALA A 221 -6.80 33.13 -3.27
CA ALA A 221 -6.62 34.32 -2.45
C ALA A 221 -7.81 35.27 -2.63
N ASN A 222 -8.42 35.64 -1.51
CA ASN A 222 -9.48 36.63 -1.46
C ASN A 222 -9.13 37.70 -0.44
N PRO A 223 -8.85 38.96 -0.85
CA PRO A 223 -8.42 40.00 0.07
C PRO A 223 -9.46 40.40 1.14
N PHE A 224 -10.71 39.98 0.96
CA PHE A 224 -11.77 40.20 1.94
C PHE A 224 -12.05 38.99 2.82
N GLU A 225 -11.28 37.90 2.67
CA GLU A 225 -11.46 36.68 3.40
C GLU A 225 -10.33 36.48 4.40
N PHE A 226 -10.68 36.66 5.65
CA PHE A 226 -9.77 36.50 6.78
C PHE A 226 -10.47 35.70 7.88
N GLY A 227 -9.68 35.13 8.80
CA GLY A 227 -10.22 34.46 9.96
C GLY A 227 -10.09 32.95 9.91
N ARG A 228 -10.95 32.24 10.63
CA ARG A 228 -10.84 30.82 10.88
C ARG A 228 -11.43 29.99 9.74
N TYR A 229 -10.64 29.06 9.24
CA TYR A 229 -11.09 27.97 8.38
C TYR A 229 -11.37 26.70 9.19
N LYS A 230 -12.31 25.92 8.71
CA LYS A 230 -12.66 24.59 9.21
C LYS A 230 -12.36 23.57 8.13
N ALA A 231 -11.58 22.56 8.44
CA ALA A 231 -11.40 21.38 7.58
C ALA A 231 -12.11 20.18 8.22
N LEU A 232 -12.98 19.53 7.46
CA LEU A 232 -13.70 18.31 7.83
C LEU A 232 -13.20 17.16 6.98
N ALA A 233 -12.49 16.21 7.57
CA ALA A 233 -12.15 14.93 6.97
C ALA A 233 -13.30 13.96 7.23
N SER A 234 -13.84 13.37 6.16
CA SER A 234 -14.87 12.33 6.22
C SER A 234 -14.41 11.14 5.39
N LEU A 235 -14.29 9.98 6.02
CA LEU A 235 -13.81 8.75 5.41
C LEU A 235 -14.83 7.63 5.55
N VAL A 236 -14.88 6.77 4.54
CA VAL A 236 -15.56 5.48 4.55
C VAL A 236 -14.51 4.39 4.35
N TYR A 237 -14.73 3.21 4.90
CA TYR A 237 -13.83 2.07 4.79
C TYR A 237 -14.58 0.76 4.99
N GLY A 238 -13.86 -0.35 4.87
CA GLY A 238 -14.40 -1.69 4.97
C GLY A 238 -15.08 -2.15 3.68
N GLU A 239 -15.55 -3.39 3.68
CA GLU A 239 -16.19 -3.97 2.51
C GLU A 239 -17.48 -3.21 2.18
N ASN A 240 -17.59 -2.74 0.94
CA ASN A 240 -18.70 -1.90 0.47
C ASN A 240 -18.86 -0.56 1.21
N ALA A 241 -17.78 0.02 1.75
CA ALA A 241 -17.79 1.32 2.44
C ALA A 241 -18.86 1.43 3.55
N ARG A 242 -19.06 0.35 4.31
CA ARG A 242 -20.11 0.27 5.33
C ARG A 242 -19.83 1.04 6.61
N GLN A 243 -18.56 1.38 6.84
CA GLN A 243 -18.14 2.09 8.03
C GLN A 243 -17.71 3.51 7.69
N SER A 244 -17.99 4.47 8.56
CA SER A 244 -17.63 5.86 8.35
C SER A 244 -17.05 6.48 9.60
N VAL A 245 -16.05 7.34 9.41
CA VAL A 245 -15.43 8.14 10.47
C VAL A 245 -15.20 9.55 9.97
N TYR A 246 -15.27 10.52 10.87
CA TYR A 246 -14.97 11.90 10.54
C TYR A 246 -14.15 12.59 11.63
N ARG A 247 -13.41 13.61 11.26
CA ARG A 247 -12.67 14.48 12.18
C ARG A 247 -12.57 15.90 11.64
N VAL A 248 -12.55 16.85 12.56
CA VAL A 248 -12.49 18.27 12.24
C VAL A 248 -11.20 18.88 12.79
N THR A 249 -10.60 19.78 12.01
CA THR A 249 -9.54 20.67 12.47
C THR A 249 -9.79 22.10 12.03
N TYR A 250 -9.12 23.03 12.67
CA TYR A 250 -9.22 24.46 12.38
C TYR A 250 -7.82 25.08 12.16
N PHE A 251 -7.77 26.09 11.30
CA PHE A 251 -6.57 26.87 11.02
C PHE A 251 -6.97 28.30 10.61
N TRP A 252 -6.02 29.21 10.61
CA TRP A 252 -6.22 30.63 10.36
C TRP A 252 -5.27 31.17 9.31
#